data_e843366948f57c99c6f2dcf68cdbd6f8
#
_entry.id   e843366948f57c99c6f2dcf68cdbd6f8
#
_cell.length_a   1.000
_cell.length_b   1.000
_cell.length_c   1.000
_cell.angle_alpha   90.00
_cell.angle_beta   90.00
_cell.angle_gamma   90.00
#
_symmetry.space_group_name_H-M   'P 1'
#
loop_
_entity.id
_entity.type
_entity.pdbx_description
1 polymer ?
#
loop_
_entity_poly.entity_id
_entity_poly.type
_entity_poly.pdbx_seq_one_letter_code
_entity_poly.pdbx_strand_id
1 'polypeptide(L)'
;MTNKKISELTALTAPASTDVLPIIDVSGGGTGSNNKITYANLLSKAPDGSASAPSFSFNSDPNTGISGGSDTLTLSTAGVGRLTISSAGLVTIPGDLTVSGTTTTINTTNLDVEDKNITLGKVSTPTDTTADGGGLTLKGATDKTFNWIDSTDSWTSSEHISV
;
A
#
# COMPACT_ATOMS: atom_id res chain seq x y z
N MET A 1 -10.35 40.73 27.77
CA MET A 1 -9.86 39.35 27.73
C MET A 1 -8.76 39.21 28.76
N THR A 2 -8.84 38.25 29.67
CA THR A 2 -7.77 37.97 30.62
C THR A 2 -6.66 37.24 29.89
N ASN A 3 -5.42 37.72 30.02
CA ASN A 3 -4.23 37.01 29.47
C ASN A 3 -4.07 35.69 30.23
N LYS A 4 -4.27 34.56 29.53
CA LYS A 4 -4.00 33.22 30.05
C LYS A 4 -2.60 32.73 29.60
N LYS A 5 -1.93 32.03 30.48
CA LYS A 5 -0.73 31.26 30.08
C LYS A 5 -1.11 30.13 29.14
N ILE A 6 -0.20 29.71 28.25
CA ILE A 6 -0.46 28.62 27.32
C ILE A 6 -0.89 27.33 28.07
N SER A 7 -0.32 27.06 29.24
CA SER A 7 -0.68 25.93 30.11
C SER A 7 -2.09 25.99 30.70
N GLU A 8 -2.74 27.16 30.67
CA GLU A 8 -4.09 27.37 31.20
C GLU A 8 -5.19 27.35 30.09
N LEU A 9 -4.77 27.08 28.85
CA LEU A 9 -5.68 26.97 27.73
C LEU A 9 -6.34 25.59 27.71
N THR A 10 -7.63 25.57 27.39
CA THR A 10 -8.34 24.32 27.14
C THR A 10 -7.84 23.68 25.85
N ALA A 11 -7.60 22.37 25.86
CA ALA A 11 -7.21 21.65 24.66
C ALA A 11 -8.28 21.76 23.58
N LEU A 12 -7.88 22.09 22.36
CA LEU A 12 -8.75 22.09 21.19
C LEU A 12 -8.78 20.67 20.61
N THR A 13 -9.91 19.99 20.75
CA THR A 13 -10.07 18.58 20.31
C THR A 13 -10.56 18.43 18.87
N ALA A 14 -11.08 19.49 18.27
CA ALA A 14 -11.58 19.51 16.90
C ALA A 14 -11.16 20.81 16.19
N PRO A 15 -9.89 20.92 15.73
CA PRO A 15 -9.43 22.13 15.05
C PRO A 15 -10.09 22.29 13.68
N ALA A 16 -10.50 23.53 13.37
CA ALA A 16 -10.95 23.90 12.04
C ALA A 16 -9.75 24.29 11.15
N SER A 17 -9.91 24.22 9.83
CA SER A 17 -8.85 24.57 8.87
C SER A 17 -8.36 26.03 9.00
N THR A 18 -9.18 26.91 9.56
CA THR A 18 -8.88 28.33 9.81
C THR A 18 -8.25 28.59 11.17
N ASP A 19 -8.22 27.60 12.07
CA ASP A 19 -7.58 27.75 13.37
C ASP A 19 -6.08 27.98 13.19
N VAL A 20 -5.48 28.72 14.10
CA VAL A 20 -4.09 29.17 13.98
C VAL A 20 -3.27 28.78 15.19
N LEU A 21 -2.03 28.39 14.93
CA LEU A 21 -1.01 28.17 15.94
C LEU A 21 -0.06 29.37 15.96
N PRO A 22 0.25 29.96 17.14
CA PRO A 22 1.28 30.98 17.24
C PRO A 22 2.65 30.29 17.05
N ILE A 23 3.50 30.89 16.22
CA ILE A 23 4.88 30.44 16.00
C ILE A 23 5.83 31.63 16.13
N ILE A 24 7.07 31.36 16.52
CA ILE A 24 8.16 32.32 16.46
C ILE A 24 8.97 32.00 15.22
N ASP A 25 8.95 32.89 14.25
CA ASP A 25 9.78 32.78 13.06
C ASP A 25 11.20 33.25 13.36
N VAL A 26 12.16 32.33 13.27
CA VAL A 26 13.58 32.59 13.49
C VAL A 26 14.39 32.57 12.20
N SER A 27 13.75 32.39 11.04
CA SER A 27 14.41 32.24 9.73
C SER A 27 15.14 33.50 9.24
N GLY A 28 14.77 34.67 9.77
CA GLY A 28 15.34 35.96 9.40
C GLY A 28 16.62 36.40 10.14
N GLY A 29 17.26 35.55 10.95
CA GLY A 29 18.50 35.83 11.66
C GLY A 29 18.45 36.96 12.71
N GLY A 30 17.25 37.38 13.10
CA GLY A 30 16.99 38.47 14.06
C GLY A 30 16.16 38.02 15.27
N THR A 31 15.74 38.98 16.06
CA THR A 31 14.76 38.76 17.15
C THR A 31 13.45 38.25 16.56
N GLY A 32 13.20 36.94 16.69
CA GLY A 32 12.10 36.21 16.08
C GLY A 32 10.76 36.97 16.07
N SER A 33 10.10 36.98 14.93
CA SER A 33 8.77 37.60 14.79
C SER A 33 7.70 36.64 15.28
N ASN A 34 6.71 37.17 16.02
CA ASN A 34 5.53 36.41 16.39
C ASN A 34 4.62 36.28 15.17
N ASN A 35 4.57 35.13 14.58
CA ASN A 35 3.73 34.80 13.44
C ASN A 35 2.64 33.79 13.83
N LYS A 36 1.73 33.52 12.93
CA LYS A 36 0.73 32.48 13.05
C LYS A 36 0.75 31.60 11.81
N ILE A 37 0.56 30.30 12.01
CA ILE A 37 0.31 29.35 10.94
C ILE A 37 -1.11 28.81 11.08
N THR A 38 -1.83 28.69 9.99
CA THR A 38 -3.11 28.00 10.00
C THR A 38 -2.90 26.50 10.08
N TYR A 39 -3.86 25.79 10.64
CA TYR A 39 -3.86 24.32 10.65
C TYR A 39 -3.74 23.74 9.24
N ALA A 40 -4.44 24.34 8.25
CA ALA A 40 -4.33 23.93 6.84
C ALA A 40 -2.89 24.07 6.32
N ASN A 41 -2.21 25.19 6.59
CA ASN A 41 -0.84 25.40 6.11
C ASN A 41 0.19 24.50 6.81
N LEU A 42 -0.03 24.16 8.09
CA LEU A 42 0.82 23.24 8.80
C LEU A 42 0.81 21.84 8.17
N LEU A 43 -0.35 21.39 7.72
CA LEU A 43 -0.49 20.05 7.12
C LEU A 43 -0.24 20.00 5.61
N SER A 44 -0.39 21.15 4.90
CA SER A 44 -0.25 21.20 3.44
C SER A 44 1.18 21.35 2.92
N LYS A 45 2.15 21.51 3.81
CA LYS A 45 3.56 21.79 3.48
C LYS A 45 4.53 20.77 4.10
N ALA A 46 4.12 19.51 4.14
CA ALA A 46 5.06 18.45 4.51
C ALA A 46 6.19 18.41 3.46
N PRO A 47 7.47 18.33 3.86
CA PRO A 47 8.58 18.15 2.92
C PRO A 47 8.40 16.83 2.15
N ASP A 48 8.99 16.73 0.96
CA ASP A 48 8.87 15.53 0.12
C ASP A 48 9.44 14.27 0.81
N GLY A 49 10.57 14.42 1.48
CA GLY A 49 11.26 13.32 2.14
C GLY A 49 11.91 12.35 1.15
N SER A 50 12.31 11.21 1.66
CA SER A 50 12.89 10.10 0.90
C SER A 50 12.60 8.77 1.59
N ALA A 51 12.93 7.64 0.98
CA ALA A 51 12.80 6.33 1.62
C ALA A 51 13.60 6.22 2.92
N SER A 52 14.79 6.82 3.00
CA SER A 52 15.66 6.80 4.19
C SER A 52 15.34 7.89 5.22
N ALA A 53 14.57 8.91 4.83
CA ALA A 53 14.11 10.01 5.68
C ALA A 53 12.69 10.45 5.26
N PRO A 54 11.68 9.64 5.55
CA PRO A 54 10.29 9.93 5.18
C PRO A 54 9.78 11.23 5.81
N SER A 55 8.89 11.94 5.11
CA SER A 55 8.26 13.17 5.60
C SER A 55 7.40 12.94 6.84
N PHE A 56 6.75 11.80 6.89
CA PHE A 56 6.00 11.31 8.05
C PHE A 56 6.65 10.02 8.52
N SER A 57 7.32 10.07 9.66
CA SER A 57 8.05 8.94 10.25
C SER A 57 7.77 8.82 11.75
N PHE A 58 8.25 7.74 12.35
CA PHE A 58 8.09 7.48 13.78
C PHE A 58 9.32 7.99 14.55
N ASN A 59 9.11 8.58 15.72
CA ASN A 59 10.19 9.16 16.54
C ASN A 59 11.29 8.15 16.89
N SER A 60 10.93 6.89 17.15
CA SER A 60 11.89 5.81 17.47
C SER A 60 12.39 5.06 16.23
N ASP A 61 11.81 5.32 15.05
CA ASP A 61 12.15 4.69 13.78
C ASP A 61 12.01 5.71 12.65
N PRO A 62 12.97 6.64 12.52
CA PRO A 62 12.87 7.78 11.60
C PRO A 62 13.03 7.41 10.12
N ASN A 63 13.38 6.16 9.79
CA ASN A 63 13.51 5.66 8.43
C ASN A 63 12.36 4.73 8.01
N THR A 64 11.30 4.65 8.82
CA THR A 64 10.03 4.01 8.48
C THR A 64 8.95 5.06 8.39
N GLY A 65 8.19 5.09 7.28
CA GLY A 65 7.16 6.10 7.09
C GLY A 65 6.71 6.31 5.66
N ILE A 66 6.21 7.52 5.40
CA ILE A 66 5.63 7.94 4.12
C ILE A 66 6.42 9.12 3.57
N SER A 67 6.85 9.03 2.33
CA SER A 67 7.46 10.13 1.57
C SER A 67 6.75 10.30 0.23
N GLY A 68 6.86 11.50 -0.33
CA GLY A 68 6.29 11.83 -1.64
C GLY A 68 7.09 12.93 -2.30
N GLY A 69 6.97 13.08 -3.60
CA GLY A 69 7.61 14.14 -4.39
C GLY A 69 7.61 13.77 -5.85
N SER A 70 7.61 14.78 -6.73
CA SER A 70 7.54 14.58 -8.19
C SER A 70 6.40 13.65 -8.61
N ASP A 71 5.21 13.86 -8.01
CA ASP A 71 3.99 13.07 -8.23
C ASP A 71 4.11 11.57 -7.87
N THR A 72 5.03 11.23 -6.96
CA THR A 72 5.19 9.86 -6.44
C THR A 72 4.80 9.77 -4.97
N LEU A 73 4.37 8.58 -4.55
CA LEU A 73 4.13 8.24 -3.15
C LEU A 73 4.91 6.97 -2.81
N THR A 74 5.67 6.99 -1.71
CA THR A 74 6.46 5.83 -1.26
C THR A 74 6.15 5.51 0.20
N LEU A 75 5.89 4.24 0.49
CA LEU A 75 5.87 3.67 1.84
C LEU A 75 7.21 2.97 2.06
N SER A 76 7.89 3.31 3.16
CA SER A 76 9.23 2.80 3.47
C SER A 76 9.28 2.14 4.85
N THR A 77 10.11 1.11 4.98
CA THR A 77 10.53 0.54 6.24
C THR A 77 12.04 0.32 6.23
N ALA A 78 12.71 0.62 7.35
CA ALA A 78 14.16 0.50 7.48
C ALA A 78 14.93 1.22 6.35
N GLY A 79 14.44 2.37 5.92
CA GLY A 79 15.06 3.18 4.87
C GLY A 79 14.89 2.66 3.43
N VAL A 80 14.08 1.64 3.23
CA VAL A 80 13.84 1.01 1.91
C VAL A 80 12.38 1.19 1.51
N GLY A 81 12.13 1.67 0.28
CA GLY A 81 10.78 1.73 -0.28
C GLY A 81 10.19 0.33 -0.47
N ARG A 82 9.02 0.07 0.11
CA ARG A 82 8.32 -1.22 0.06
C ARG A 82 7.10 -1.21 -0.85
N LEU A 83 6.52 -0.05 -1.05
CA LEU A 83 5.47 0.19 -2.03
C LEU A 83 5.68 1.58 -2.60
N THR A 84 5.62 1.70 -3.93
CA THR A 84 5.72 2.99 -4.63
C THR A 84 4.57 3.12 -5.60
N ILE A 85 3.92 4.29 -5.62
CA ILE A 85 2.97 4.69 -6.65
C ILE A 85 3.64 5.79 -7.47
N SER A 86 3.87 5.53 -8.76
CA SER A 86 4.50 6.49 -9.67
C SER A 86 3.52 7.55 -10.17
N SER A 87 4.01 8.60 -10.82
CA SER A 87 3.21 9.64 -11.49
C SER A 87 2.26 9.09 -12.57
N ALA A 88 2.58 7.95 -13.15
CA ALA A 88 1.72 7.25 -14.11
C ALA A 88 0.69 6.32 -13.45
N GLY A 89 0.64 6.28 -12.10
CA GLY A 89 -0.27 5.40 -11.35
C GLY A 89 0.20 3.94 -11.24
N LEU A 90 1.43 3.62 -11.67
CA LEU A 90 1.98 2.28 -11.50
C LEU A 90 2.29 2.03 -10.03
N VAL A 91 1.74 0.94 -9.48
CA VAL A 91 2.06 0.45 -8.14
C VAL A 91 3.14 -0.62 -8.22
N THR A 92 4.26 -0.41 -7.56
CA THR A 92 5.40 -1.34 -7.50
C THR A 92 5.63 -1.80 -6.07
N ILE A 93 5.76 -3.11 -5.91
CA ILE A 93 6.18 -3.77 -4.66
C ILE A 93 7.46 -4.55 -4.98
N PRO A 94 8.65 -4.07 -4.56
CA PRO A 94 9.94 -4.69 -4.92
C PRO A 94 10.27 -5.96 -4.13
N GLY A 95 9.42 -6.37 -3.22
CA GLY A 95 9.54 -7.60 -2.43
C GLY A 95 8.36 -8.53 -2.63
N ASP A 96 8.23 -9.51 -1.75
CA ASP A 96 7.14 -10.48 -1.78
C ASP A 96 5.80 -9.83 -1.43
N LEU A 97 4.73 -10.24 -2.11
CA LEU A 97 3.36 -9.88 -1.81
C LEU A 97 2.57 -11.11 -1.37
N THR A 98 2.09 -11.12 -0.13
CA THR A 98 1.13 -12.11 0.35
C THR A 98 -0.26 -11.48 0.46
N VAL A 99 -1.23 -12.03 -0.26
CA VAL A 99 -2.63 -11.64 -0.16
C VAL A 99 -3.37 -12.72 0.64
N SER A 100 -3.83 -12.38 1.83
CA SER A 100 -4.58 -13.29 2.72
C SER A 100 -6.06 -12.94 2.65
N GLY A 101 -6.89 -13.89 2.21
CA GLY A 101 -8.32 -13.70 2.06
C GLY A 101 -8.96 -14.88 1.35
N THR A 102 -10.27 -14.83 1.18
CA THR A 102 -11.03 -15.88 0.50
C THR A 102 -11.06 -15.72 -1.02
N THR A 103 -10.85 -14.48 -1.52
CA THR A 103 -10.91 -14.18 -2.95
C THR A 103 -9.93 -13.07 -3.31
N THR A 104 -9.17 -13.27 -4.38
CA THR A 104 -8.39 -12.22 -5.05
C THR A 104 -8.92 -12.07 -6.47
N THR A 105 -9.32 -10.86 -6.87
CA THR A 105 -9.82 -10.58 -8.22
C THR A 105 -8.81 -9.71 -8.96
N ILE A 106 -8.40 -10.16 -10.15
CA ILE A 106 -7.52 -9.43 -11.07
C ILE A 106 -8.31 -9.16 -12.34
N ASN A 107 -8.72 -7.89 -12.56
CA ASN A 107 -9.49 -7.45 -13.72
C ASN A 107 -8.56 -6.75 -14.72
N THR A 108 -7.79 -7.52 -15.46
CA THR A 108 -6.88 -7.04 -16.51
C THR A 108 -7.15 -7.77 -17.81
N THR A 109 -6.75 -7.18 -18.93
CA THR A 109 -6.85 -7.86 -20.24
C THR A 109 -5.89 -9.03 -20.31
N ASN A 110 -4.69 -8.87 -19.72
CA ASN A 110 -3.66 -9.92 -19.65
C ASN A 110 -3.14 -10.04 -18.21
N LEU A 111 -2.84 -11.26 -17.81
CA LEU A 111 -2.04 -11.56 -16.63
C LEU A 111 -0.72 -12.18 -17.14
N ASP A 112 0.36 -11.42 -17.06
CA ASP A 112 1.70 -11.89 -17.44
C ASP A 112 2.40 -12.46 -16.20
N VAL A 113 2.90 -13.69 -16.31
CA VAL A 113 3.64 -14.37 -15.26
C VAL A 113 5.02 -14.72 -15.82
N GLU A 114 6.08 -14.14 -15.27
CA GLU A 114 7.46 -14.39 -15.68
C GLU A 114 7.97 -15.73 -15.17
N ASP A 115 7.42 -16.24 -14.06
CA ASP A 115 7.81 -17.50 -13.48
C ASP A 115 7.40 -18.69 -14.33
N LYS A 116 8.24 -19.73 -14.34
CA LYS A 116 8.00 -20.97 -15.09
C LYS A 116 6.86 -21.81 -14.55
N ASN A 117 6.52 -21.65 -13.27
CA ASN A 117 5.54 -22.47 -12.57
C ASN A 117 4.49 -21.64 -11.87
N ILE A 118 3.24 -22.08 -11.93
CA ILE A 118 2.13 -21.60 -11.11
C ILE A 118 1.74 -22.75 -10.17
N THR A 119 1.85 -22.54 -8.86
CA THR A 119 1.41 -23.51 -7.86
C THR A 119 -0.05 -23.25 -7.50
N LEU A 120 -0.93 -24.19 -7.80
CA LEU A 120 -2.34 -24.16 -7.43
C LEU A 120 -2.57 -25.09 -6.23
N GLY A 121 -3.61 -24.82 -5.43
CA GLY A 121 -4.03 -25.69 -4.34
C GLY A 121 -3.00 -25.87 -3.21
N LYS A 122 -2.12 -24.90 -2.99
CA LYS A 122 -1.10 -24.94 -1.92
C LYS A 122 -1.77 -24.81 -0.55
N VAL A 123 -2.07 -25.97 0.07
CA VAL A 123 -2.55 -26.08 1.45
C VAL A 123 -1.43 -26.58 2.38
N SER A 124 -1.63 -26.52 3.70
CA SER A 124 -0.64 -26.92 4.71
C SER A 124 -0.28 -28.40 4.65
N THR A 125 -1.25 -29.25 4.26
CA THR A 125 -1.07 -30.71 4.10
C THR A 125 -1.69 -31.12 2.76
N PRO A 126 -0.95 -31.03 1.62
CA PRO A 126 -1.48 -31.39 0.32
C PRO A 126 -1.65 -32.90 0.19
N THR A 127 -2.77 -33.29 -0.43
CA THR A 127 -3.10 -34.67 -0.81
C THR A 127 -3.80 -34.66 -2.16
N ASP A 128 -3.92 -35.81 -2.85
CA ASP A 128 -4.63 -35.90 -4.11
C ASP A 128 -6.11 -35.51 -3.95
N THR A 129 -6.71 -35.88 -2.82
CA THR A 129 -8.09 -35.45 -2.47
C THR A 129 -8.22 -33.93 -2.29
N THR A 130 -7.21 -33.25 -1.71
CA THR A 130 -7.25 -31.78 -1.58
C THR A 130 -6.96 -31.05 -2.90
N ALA A 131 -6.37 -31.73 -3.86
CA ALA A 131 -6.11 -31.23 -5.21
C ALA A 131 -7.27 -31.50 -6.17
N ASP A 132 -8.21 -32.41 -5.84
CA ASP A 132 -9.30 -32.82 -6.71
C ASP A 132 -10.15 -31.64 -7.19
N GLY A 133 -10.40 -31.57 -8.49
CA GLY A 133 -11.10 -30.46 -9.15
C GLY A 133 -10.28 -29.19 -9.33
N GLY A 134 -9.06 -29.14 -8.79
CA GLY A 134 -8.16 -27.99 -8.96
C GLY A 134 -7.63 -27.86 -10.38
N GLY A 135 -7.50 -26.61 -10.89
CA GLY A 135 -7.02 -26.41 -12.25
C GLY A 135 -7.40 -25.06 -12.83
N LEU A 136 -7.64 -25.01 -14.12
CA LEU A 136 -7.95 -23.79 -14.88
C LEU A 136 -9.37 -23.86 -15.42
N THR A 137 -10.10 -22.76 -15.33
CA THR A 137 -11.43 -22.61 -15.93
C THR A 137 -11.44 -21.40 -16.87
N LEU A 138 -11.69 -21.62 -18.16
CA LEU A 138 -12.00 -20.58 -19.11
C LEU A 138 -13.51 -20.38 -19.18
N LYS A 139 -13.97 -19.19 -18.81
CA LYS A 139 -15.39 -18.83 -18.82
C LYS A 139 -15.89 -18.61 -20.26
N GLY A 140 -16.95 -19.29 -20.62
CA GLY A 140 -17.65 -19.17 -21.89
C GLY A 140 -19.15 -19.37 -21.68
N ALA A 141 -19.91 -19.52 -22.75
CA ALA A 141 -21.33 -19.92 -22.64
C ALA A 141 -21.48 -21.27 -21.91
N THR A 142 -20.53 -22.16 -22.14
CA THR A 142 -20.22 -23.33 -21.31
C THR A 142 -18.76 -23.25 -20.91
N ASP A 143 -18.44 -23.44 -19.65
CA ASP A 143 -17.08 -23.36 -19.15
C ASP A 143 -16.19 -24.44 -19.75
N LYS A 144 -14.94 -24.08 -20.06
CA LYS A 144 -13.89 -25.01 -20.50
C LYS A 144 -12.91 -25.17 -19.35
N THR A 145 -12.60 -26.43 -19.01
CA THR A 145 -11.76 -26.75 -17.84
C THR A 145 -10.58 -27.63 -18.21
N PHE A 146 -9.50 -27.46 -17.47
CA PHE A 146 -8.35 -28.36 -17.44
C PHE A 146 -8.01 -28.58 -15.96
N ASN A 147 -8.48 -29.67 -15.40
CA ASN A 147 -8.49 -29.94 -13.96
C ASN A 147 -7.84 -31.27 -13.63
N TRP A 148 -7.23 -31.35 -12.44
CA TRP A 148 -6.84 -32.61 -11.82
C TRP A 148 -8.06 -33.35 -11.30
N ILE A 149 -8.13 -34.67 -11.57
CA ILE A 149 -9.21 -35.55 -11.09
C ILE A 149 -8.59 -36.72 -10.33
N ASP A 150 -8.78 -36.73 -9.00
CA ASP A 150 -8.23 -37.75 -8.10
C ASP A 150 -8.68 -39.17 -8.45
N SER A 151 -9.97 -39.37 -8.71
CA SER A 151 -10.54 -40.68 -9.01
C SER A 151 -9.98 -41.36 -10.27
N THR A 152 -9.38 -40.62 -11.16
CA THR A 152 -8.76 -41.10 -12.40
C THR A 152 -7.24 -40.93 -12.43
N ASP A 153 -6.67 -40.32 -11.36
CA ASP A 153 -5.24 -40.03 -11.24
C ASP A 153 -4.70 -39.29 -12.49
N SER A 154 -5.45 -38.29 -12.99
CA SER A 154 -5.10 -37.68 -14.27
C SER A 154 -5.56 -36.23 -14.39
N TRP A 155 -4.86 -35.48 -15.24
CA TRP A 155 -5.32 -34.20 -15.74
C TRP A 155 -6.39 -34.41 -16.84
N THR A 156 -7.54 -33.84 -16.67
CA THR A 156 -8.71 -34.00 -17.56
C THR A 156 -9.11 -32.67 -18.18
N SER A 157 -9.31 -32.66 -19.48
CA SER A 157 -9.86 -31.50 -20.21
C SER A 157 -11.33 -31.75 -20.54
N SER A 158 -12.18 -30.71 -20.38
CA SER A 158 -13.58 -30.73 -20.86
C SER A 158 -13.68 -30.68 -22.38
N GLU A 159 -12.62 -30.33 -23.08
CA GLU A 159 -12.58 -30.20 -24.54
C GLU A 159 -11.44 -31.04 -25.13
N HIS A 160 -11.51 -31.26 -26.41
CA HIS A 160 -10.48 -32.01 -27.13
C HIS A 160 -9.14 -31.25 -27.15
N ILE A 161 -8.05 -31.95 -26.78
CA ILE A 161 -6.70 -31.42 -26.89
C ILE A 161 -6.14 -31.88 -28.24
N SER A 162 -5.87 -30.93 -29.15
CA SER A 162 -5.19 -31.20 -30.40
C SER A 162 -3.69 -31.31 -30.16
N VAL A 163 -3.09 -32.41 -30.49
CA VAL A 163 -1.65 -32.70 -30.42
C VAL A 163 -1.07 -32.90 -31.79
#